data_c22811871b37b8d03a4b14e122f42599
#
_entry.id   c22811871b37b8d03a4b14e122f42599
#
_cell.length_a   1.000
_cell.length_b   1.000
_cell.length_c   1.000
_cell.angle_alpha   90.00
_cell.angle_beta   90.00
_cell.angle_gamma   90.00
#
_symmetry.space_group_name_H-M   'P 1'
#
loop_
_entity.id
_entity.type
_entity.pdbx_description
1 polymer ?
#
loop_
_entity_poly.entity_id
_entity_poly.type
_entity_poly.pdbx_seq_one_letter_code
_entity_poly.pdbx_strand_id
1 'polypeptide(L)'
;MNRKEIICRGDELFRLIPQRPPMVMIDRFYGIEENTSWSGLAVTPDNLFCRDGVLQETGIIEHIAQSAAARVGYIYMLREEPVPLGFIGSVEKMKIFRLPSAGAELYTGITIVQEVFDITLITAEVKENDELL
;
A
#
# COMPACT_ATOMS: atom_id res chain seq x y z
N MET A 1 19.55 -2.94 5.17
CA MET A 1 18.80 -2.30 4.08
C MET A 1 18.36 -0.91 4.48
N ASN A 2 18.60 0.08 3.60
CA ASN A 2 18.21 1.45 3.87
C ASN A 2 16.78 1.69 3.40
N ARG A 3 15.89 1.98 4.34
CA ARG A 3 14.52 2.35 4.01
C ARG A 3 14.47 3.83 3.69
N LYS A 4 13.50 4.22 2.85
CA LYS A 4 13.22 5.61 2.59
C LYS A 4 12.66 6.28 3.85
N GLU A 5 12.80 7.60 3.91
CA GLU A 5 12.21 8.36 5.00
C GLU A 5 10.70 8.45 4.81
N ILE A 6 9.98 8.49 5.94
CA ILE A 6 8.52 8.62 5.90
C ILE A 6 8.17 10.05 5.50
N ILE A 7 7.36 10.20 4.45
CA ILE A 7 6.89 11.50 3.96
C ILE A 7 5.54 11.84 4.59
N CYS A 8 4.63 10.87 4.67
CA CYS A 8 3.30 11.05 5.26
C CYS A 8 2.99 9.92 6.22
N ARG A 9 2.34 10.24 7.34
CA ARG A 9 1.91 9.25 8.31
C ARG A 9 0.59 9.68 8.95
N GLY A 10 -0.13 8.69 9.49
CA GLY A 10 -1.38 8.95 10.19
C GLY A 10 -2.39 9.69 9.33
N ASP A 11 -2.98 10.73 9.88
CA ASP A 11 -4.04 11.48 9.22
C ASP A 11 -3.57 12.22 7.97
N GLU A 12 -2.27 12.43 7.81
CA GLU A 12 -1.73 13.03 6.60
C GLU A 12 -2.03 12.19 5.36
N LEU A 13 -2.15 10.87 5.54
CA LEU A 13 -2.46 9.94 4.45
C LEU A 13 -3.86 10.15 3.89
N PHE A 14 -4.78 10.75 4.66
CA PHE A 14 -6.15 10.99 4.19
C PHE A 14 -6.20 11.99 3.04
N ARG A 15 -5.12 12.71 2.79
CA ARG A 15 -4.99 13.57 1.61
C ARG A 15 -4.62 12.76 0.37
N LEU A 16 -4.11 11.56 0.54
CA LEU A 16 -3.62 10.71 -0.54
C LEU A 16 -4.62 9.63 -0.94
N ILE A 17 -5.39 9.10 0.01
CA ILE A 17 -6.30 7.99 -0.22
C ILE A 17 -7.72 8.36 0.20
N PRO A 18 -8.74 7.78 -0.48
CA PRO A 18 -10.14 8.05 -0.12
C PRO A 18 -10.64 7.22 1.07
N GLN A 19 -9.98 6.10 1.37
CA GLN A 19 -10.40 5.21 2.44
C GLN A 19 -10.29 5.91 3.80
N ARG A 20 -11.16 5.49 4.73
CA ARG A 20 -11.19 6.01 6.11
C ARG A 20 -11.29 4.84 7.08
N PRO A 21 -10.91 5.04 8.35
CA PRO A 21 -11.05 3.97 9.33
C PRO A 21 -12.48 3.41 9.36
N PRO A 22 -12.66 2.09 9.55
CA PRO A 22 -11.64 1.08 9.85
C PRO A 22 -10.98 0.43 8.62
N MET A 23 -11.25 0.93 7.41
CA MET A 23 -10.81 0.34 6.17
C MET A 23 -9.38 0.72 5.76
N VAL A 24 -8.73 1.62 6.47
CA VAL A 24 -7.39 2.09 6.11
C VAL A 24 -6.36 1.00 6.34
N MET A 25 -5.62 0.66 5.29
CA MET A 25 -4.63 -0.42 5.31
C MET A 25 -3.22 0.05 4.98
N ILE A 26 -2.94 1.34 5.07
CA ILE A 26 -1.60 1.91 5.10
C ILE A 26 -1.53 2.94 6.22
N ASP A 27 -0.38 3.07 6.87
CA ASP A 27 -0.22 4.08 7.91
C ASP A 27 0.98 4.98 7.66
N ARG A 28 1.72 4.74 6.60
CA ARG A 28 2.86 5.58 6.22
C ARG A 28 3.15 5.47 4.74
N PHE A 29 3.65 6.56 4.17
CA PHE A 29 4.07 6.64 2.78
C PHE A 29 5.48 7.20 2.74
N TYR A 30 6.37 6.49 2.05
CA TYR A 30 7.80 6.83 2.00
C TYR A 30 8.17 7.62 0.75
N GLY A 31 7.26 7.77 -0.20
CA GLY A 31 7.52 8.55 -1.40
C GLY A 31 7.72 7.71 -2.64
N ILE A 32 8.16 8.38 -3.68
CA ILE A 32 8.32 7.83 -5.02
C ILE A 32 9.73 8.07 -5.50
N GLU A 33 10.33 7.08 -6.12
CA GLU A 33 11.58 7.21 -6.81
C GLU A 33 11.45 6.48 -8.15
N GLU A 34 11.48 7.23 -9.25
CA GLU A 34 11.25 6.70 -10.59
C GLU A 34 9.89 6.00 -10.69
N ASN A 35 9.88 4.71 -11.02
CA ASN A 35 8.65 3.95 -11.20
C ASN A 35 8.20 3.22 -9.95
N THR A 36 8.88 3.38 -8.84
CA THR A 36 8.60 2.65 -7.61
C THR A 36 8.18 3.60 -6.49
N SER A 37 7.18 3.20 -5.73
CA SER A 37 6.76 3.90 -4.52
C SER A 37 6.76 2.93 -3.34
N TRP A 38 6.89 3.47 -2.14
CA TRP A 38 6.95 2.65 -0.92
C TRP A 38 5.93 3.10 0.10
N SER A 39 5.29 2.13 0.71
CA SER A 39 4.27 2.32 1.75
C SER A 39 4.48 1.32 2.87
N GLY A 40 3.86 1.57 4.00
CA GLY A 40 3.97 0.68 5.13
C GLY A 40 2.67 0.55 5.91
N LEU A 41 2.66 -0.44 6.79
CA LEU A 41 1.54 -0.68 7.70
C LEU A 41 2.04 -1.41 8.93
N ALA A 42 1.70 -0.90 10.11
CA ALA A 42 1.85 -1.65 11.35
C ALA A 42 0.57 -2.46 11.55
N VAL A 43 0.70 -3.78 11.57
CA VAL A 43 -0.45 -4.67 11.72
C VAL A 43 -0.84 -4.73 13.19
N THR A 44 -2.06 -4.29 13.52
CA THR A 44 -2.59 -4.31 14.88
C THR A 44 -3.59 -5.45 15.03
N PRO A 45 -3.77 -5.99 16.26
CA PRO A 45 -4.68 -7.13 16.45
C PRO A 45 -6.15 -6.78 16.18
N ASP A 46 -6.52 -5.52 16.28
CA ASP A 46 -7.88 -5.05 16.01
C ASP A 46 -8.11 -4.64 14.54
N ASN A 47 -7.10 -4.85 13.68
CA ASN A 47 -7.24 -4.57 12.26
C ASN A 47 -8.41 -5.37 11.69
N LEU A 48 -9.26 -4.69 10.89
CA LEU A 48 -10.46 -5.29 10.32
C LEU A 48 -10.17 -6.58 9.54
N PHE A 49 -9.00 -6.68 8.92
CA PHE A 49 -8.63 -7.81 8.08
C PHE A 49 -7.82 -8.87 8.82
N CYS A 50 -7.65 -8.74 10.14
CA CYS A 50 -7.02 -9.77 10.96
C CYS A 50 -8.04 -10.78 11.47
N ARG A 51 -7.64 -12.07 11.48
CA ARG A 51 -8.38 -13.14 12.11
C ARG A 51 -7.42 -13.90 13.02
N ASP A 52 -7.79 -14.03 14.29
CA ASP A 52 -6.96 -14.71 15.29
C ASP A 52 -5.53 -14.18 15.32
N GLY A 53 -5.39 -12.86 15.21
CA GLY A 53 -4.09 -12.20 15.28
C GLY A 53 -3.25 -12.30 14.00
N VAL A 54 -3.83 -12.75 12.90
CA VAL A 54 -3.11 -12.91 11.62
C VAL A 54 -3.81 -12.12 10.53
N LEU A 55 -3.05 -11.28 9.85
CA LEU A 55 -3.57 -10.52 8.70
C LEU A 55 -3.87 -11.47 7.55
N GLN A 56 -5.10 -11.43 7.06
CA GLN A 56 -5.56 -12.33 6.02
C GLN A 56 -5.17 -11.83 4.63
N GLU A 57 -5.29 -12.72 3.64
CA GLU A 57 -4.95 -12.43 2.25
C GLU A 57 -5.69 -11.20 1.71
N THR A 58 -6.98 -11.06 2.03
CA THR A 58 -7.76 -9.90 1.61
C THR A 58 -7.20 -8.59 2.15
N GLY A 59 -6.64 -8.62 3.35
CA GLY A 59 -5.99 -7.45 3.93
C GLY A 59 -4.71 -7.07 3.22
N ILE A 60 -3.95 -8.06 2.78
CA ILE A 60 -2.73 -7.81 2.00
C ILE A 60 -3.08 -7.18 0.65
N ILE A 61 -4.11 -7.70 -0.01
CA ILE A 61 -4.58 -7.14 -1.29
C ILE A 61 -5.04 -5.69 -1.11
N GLU A 62 -5.81 -5.41 -0.06
CA GLU A 62 -6.27 -4.05 0.23
C GLU A 62 -5.10 -3.12 0.54
N HIS A 63 -4.12 -3.61 1.30
CA HIS A 63 -2.90 -2.85 1.58
C HIS A 63 -2.16 -2.48 0.30
N ILE A 64 -2.01 -3.43 -0.63
CA ILE A 64 -1.38 -3.19 -1.93
C ILE A 64 -2.16 -2.16 -2.73
N ALA A 65 -3.49 -2.29 -2.76
CA ALA A 65 -4.36 -1.36 -3.46
C ALA A 65 -4.23 0.06 -2.93
N GLN A 66 -4.23 0.21 -1.61
CA GLN A 66 -4.09 1.52 -1.00
C GLN A 66 -2.67 2.08 -1.16
N SER A 67 -1.66 1.23 -1.19
CA SER A 67 -0.29 1.63 -1.48
C SER A 67 -0.18 2.24 -2.88
N ALA A 68 -0.83 1.61 -3.86
CA ALA A 68 -0.88 2.13 -5.22
C ALA A 68 -1.68 3.43 -5.30
N ALA A 69 -2.81 3.49 -4.58
CA ALA A 69 -3.63 4.70 -4.51
C ALA A 69 -2.86 5.86 -3.89
N ALA A 70 -2.08 5.61 -2.86
CA ALA A 70 -1.28 6.65 -2.20
C ALA A 70 -0.25 7.26 -3.17
N ARG A 71 0.34 6.44 -4.04
CA ARG A 71 1.24 6.94 -5.08
C ARG A 71 0.53 7.96 -5.98
N VAL A 72 -0.64 7.59 -6.47
CA VAL A 72 -1.44 8.47 -7.34
C VAL A 72 -1.84 9.72 -6.57
N GLY A 73 -2.31 9.57 -5.35
CA GLY A 73 -2.72 10.69 -4.50
C GLY A 73 -1.59 11.67 -4.26
N TYR A 74 -0.39 11.16 -4.01
CA TYR A 74 0.78 12.00 -3.78
C TYR A 74 1.15 12.81 -5.02
N ILE A 75 1.13 12.16 -6.21
CA ILE A 75 1.42 12.85 -7.48
C ILE A 75 0.43 14.00 -7.71
N TYR A 76 -0.86 13.74 -7.53
CA TYR A 76 -1.89 14.77 -7.76
C TYR A 76 -1.85 15.85 -6.69
N MET A 77 -1.51 15.49 -5.45
CA MET A 77 -1.34 16.49 -4.39
C MET A 77 -0.22 17.48 -4.74
N LEU A 78 0.91 16.97 -5.28
CA LEU A 78 2.02 17.84 -5.68
C LEU A 78 1.63 18.75 -6.85
N ARG A 79 0.70 18.33 -7.69
CA ARG A 79 0.19 19.13 -8.81
C ARG A 79 -0.94 20.07 -8.40
N GLU A 80 -1.38 20.00 -7.15
CA GLU A 80 -2.54 20.73 -6.64
C GLU A 80 -3.80 20.44 -7.47
N GLU A 81 -3.98 19.18 -7.89
CA GLU A 81 -5.10 18.71 -8.67
C GLU A 81 -5.94 17.71 -7.85
N PRO A 82 -7.26 17.59 -8.15
CA PRO A 82 -8.08 16.59 -7.47
C PRO A 82 -7.59 15.18 -7.79
N VAL A 83 -7.59 14.32 -6.75
CA VAL A 83 -7.16 12.93 -6.92
C VAL A 83 -8.25 12.13 -7.62
N PRO A 84 -7.96 11.44 -8.74
CA PRO A 84 -8.95 10.60 -9.40
C PRO A 84 -9.24 9.34 -8.57
N LEU A 85 -10.46 8.82 -8.72
CA LEU A 85 -10.81 7.52 -8.13
C LEU A 85 -10.13 6.42 -8.94
N GLY A 86 -9.55 5.44 -8.22
CA GLY A 86 -8.96 4.28 -8.84
C GLY A 86 -9.62 3.00 -8.34
N PHE A 87 -9.68 2.00 -9.20
CA PHE A 87 -10.24 0.69 -8.88
C PHE A 87 -9.26 -0.40 -9.27
N ILE A 88 -9.22 -1.48 -8.49
CA ILE A 88 -8.53 -2.69 -8.90
C ILE A 88 -9.43 -3.44 -9.87
N GLY A 89 -8.93 -3.67 -11.08
CA GLY A 89 -9.64 -4.46 -12.07
C GLY A 89 -9.42 -5.95 -11.90
N SER A 90 -8.19 -6.37 -11.58
CA SER A 90 -7.88 -7.77 -11.34
C SER A 90 -6.56 -7.91 -10.59
N VAL A 91 -6.41 -9.07 -9.95
CA VAL A 91 -5.17 -9.48 -9.30
C VAL A 91 -4.72 -10.78 -9.96
N GLU A 92 -3.53 -10.76 -10.55
CA GLU A 92 -3.00 -11.92 -11.25
C GLU A 92 -1.64 -12.33 -10.68
N LYS A 93 -1.33 -13.63 -10.75
CA LYS A 93 -0.03 -14.18 -10.36
C LYS A 93 0.39 -13.80 -8.95
N MET A 94 -0.56 -13.74 -8.04
CA MET A 94 -0.28 -13.44 -6.64
C MET A 94 0.28 -14.68 -5.96
N LYS A 95 1.40 -14.48 -5.23
CA LYS A 95 1.99 -15.53 -4.40
C LYS A 95 2.15 -15.00 -3.00
N ILE A 96 1.65 -15.75 -2.04
CA ILE A 96 1.81 -15.43 -0.62
C ILE A 96 2.59 -16.57 0.01
N PHE A 97 3.76 -16.25 0.57
CA PHE A 97 4.63 -17.24 1.21
C PHE A 97 4.25 -17.44 2.67
N ARG A 98 3.77 -16.39 3.33
CA ARG A 98 3.21 -16.47 4.68
C ARG A 98 2.36 -15.24 4.97
N LEU A 99 1.47 -15.36 5.93
CA LEU A 99 0.64 -14.25 6.38
C LEU A 99 1.26 -13.63 7.64
N PRO A 100 1.36 -12.28 7.69
CA PRO A 100 1.97 -11.65 8.86
C PRO A 100 1.03 -11.64 10.05
N SER A 101 1.61 -11.72 11.25
CA SER A 101 0.87 -11.64 12.50
C SER A 101 0.76 -10.21 13.00
N ALA A 102 -0.18 -9.98 13.90
CA ALA A 102 -0.27 -8.71 14.61
C ALA A 102 1.09 -8.38 15.26
N GLY A 103 1.50 -7.13 15.17
CA GLY A 103 2.82 -6.69 15.60
C GLY A 103 3.81 -6.56 14.45
N ALA A 104 3.51 -7.14 13.28
CA ALA A 104 4.37 -7.02 12.11
C ALA A 104 4.33 -5.61 11.55
N GLU A 105 5.44 -5.17 10.98
CA GLU A 105 5.50 -3.93 10.21
C GLU A 105 5.78 -4.29 8.76
N LEU A 106 4.85 -3.91 7.89
CA LEU A 106 4.96 -4.16 6.45
C LEU A 106 5.67 -3.00 5.76
N TYR A 107 6.53 -3.34 4.82
CA TYR A 107 7.20 -2.39 3.95
C TYR A 107 6.99 -2.85 2.52
N THR A 108 6.30 -2.04 1.73
CA THR A 108 5.79 -2.49 0.43
C THR A 108 6.27 -1.58 -0.68
N GLY A 109 6.84 -2.18 -1.71
CA GLY A 109 7.20 -1.50 -2.94
C GLY A 109 6.18 -1.78 -4.03
N ILE A 110 5.72 -0.71 -4.68
CA ILE A 110 4.84 -0.76 -5.84
C ILE A 110 5.62 -0.25 -7.03
N THR A 111 5.73 -1.06 -8.07
CA THR A 111 6.44 -0.66 -9.28
C THR A 111 5.47 -0.61 -10.46
N ILE A 112 5.47 0.51 -11.18
CA ILE A 112 4.68 0.66 -12.39
C ILE A 112 5.42 -0.06 -13.52
N VAL A 113 4.75 -1.03 -14.12
CA VAL A 113 5.31 -1.81 -15.23
C VAL A 113 4.88 -1.20 -16.56
N GLN A 114 3.61 -0.82 -16.66
CA GLN A 114 3.06 -0.31 -17.92
C GLN A 114 1.80 0.50 -17.64
N GLU A 115 1.63 1.58 -18.41
CA GLU A 115 0.40 2.35 -18.40
C GLU A 115 -0.12 2.40 -19.84
N VAL A 116 -1.34 1.92 -20.04
CA VAL A 116 -1.99 1.92 -21.34
C VAL A 116 -3.39 2.48 -21.14
N PHE A 117 -3.68 3.62 -21.76
CA PHE A 117 -4.93 4.36 -21.56
C PHE A 117 -5.12 4.65 -20.06
N ASP A 118 -6.23 4.23 -19.49
CA ASP A 118 -6.55 4.45 -18.08
C ASP A 118 -6.21 3.23 -17.21
N ILE A 119 -5.48 2.26 -17.77
CA ILE A 119 -5.13 1.03 -17.06
C ILE A 119 -3.66 1.07 -16.72
N THR A 120 -3.35 0.87 -15.43
CA THR A 120 -1.98 0.79 -14.95
C THR A 120 -1.69 -0.64 -14.49
N LEU A 121 -0.63 -1.22 -15.05
CA LEU A 121 -0.13 -2.52 -14.61
C LEU A 121 1.00 -2.29 -13.61
N ILE A 122 0.87 -2.89 -12.45
CA ILE A 122 1.87 -2.76 -11.39
C ILE A 122 2.34 -4.12 -10.91
N THR A 123 3.53 -4.14 -10.31
CA THR A 123 3.98 -5.25 -9.48
C THR A 123 4.14 -4.73 -8.05
N ALA A 124 3.96 -5.63 -7.08
CA ALA A 124 4.09 -5.28 -5.67
C ALA A 124 4.88 -6.33 -4.93
N GLU A 125 5.74 -5.87 -4.01
CA GLU A 125 6.42 -6.75 -3.08
C GLU A 125 6.15 -6.27 -1.68
N VAL A 126 5.57 -7.14 -0.84
CA VAL A 126 5.29 -6.85 0.57
C VAL A 126 6.31 -7.59 1.42
N LYS A 127 7.00 -6.86 2.26
CA LYS A 127 8.07 -7.41 3.12
C LYS A 127 7.80 -7.11 4.59
N GLU A 128 8.22 -8.04 5.41
CA GLU A 128 8.32 -7.87 6.85
C GLU A 128 9.76 -8.17 7.25
N ASN A 129 10.48 -7.18 7.84
CA ASN A 129 11.90 -7.33 8.22
C ASN A 129 12.76 -7.87 7.08
N ASP A 130 12.57 -7.31 5.88
CA ASP A 130 13.27 -7.68 4.65
C ASP A 130 12.94 -9.09 4.12
N GLU A 131 11.98 -9.79 4.73
CA GLU A 131 11.47 -11.05 4.21
C GLU A 131 10.23 -10.82 3.36
N LEU A 132 10.22 -11.43 2.19
CA LEU A 132 9.08 -11.35 1.27
C LEU A 132 7.90 -12.15 1.83
N LEU A 133 6.72 -11.55 1.84
CA LEU A 133 5.48 -12.20 2.25
C LEU A 133 4.72 -12.69 1.03
#